data_2ed9477fa0cb89926e9c5d1452a68b76
#
_entry.id   2ed9477fa0cb89926e9c5d1452a68b76
#
_cell.length_a   1.000
_cell.length_b   1.000
_cell.length_c   1.000
_cell.angle_alpha   90.00
_cell.angle_beta   90.00
_cell.angle_gamma   90.00
#
_symmetry.space_group_name_H-M   'P 1'
#
loop_
_entity.id
_entity.type
_entity.pdbx_description
1 polymer ?
#
loop_
_entity_poly.entity_id
_entity_poly.type
_entity_poly.pdbx_seq_one_letter_code
_entity_poly.pdbx_strand_id
1 'polypeptide(L)'
;MKTLKQHIEERLIINKKFKQETFKPNTSEELKNYISSKADELIKNNYDILDLSNVDLSSMSRKHSNDKLLYQIFRGPLSKINKNNITVDVSYWDVTEYDRIDCVFFNCQCIETVIGLETWDVSNVKDFSGFFSQCSNLKNVNVSRWKLHNATIMVAMFYNCKNLKKIDGIDTWEFDDNNEIDMMNMFYNCSNLTDVGDIDYWKKVVGYNAGMFYNCKQLTLPMWHRKRY
;
A
#
# COMPACT_ATOMS: atom_id res chain seq x y z
N MET A 1 6.51 -9.34 -23.58
CA MET A 1 5.94 -8.70 -22.38
C MET A 1 5.77 -7.20 -22.66
N LYS A 2 4.58 -6.66 -22.42
CA LYS A 2 4.37 -5.22 -22.51
C LYS A 2 5.00 -4.54 -21.30
N THR A 3 5.65 -3.41 -21.50
CA THR A 3 6.21 -2.63 -20.40
C THR A 3 5.07 -1.95 -19.62
N LEU A 4 5.30 -1.61 -18.35
CA LEU A 4 4.34 -0.85 -17.53
C LEU A 4 3.93 0.47 -18.23
N LYS A 5 4.87 1.14 -18.91
CA LYS A 5 4.62 2.35 -19.70
C LYS A 5 3.65 2.10 -20.85
N GLN A 6 3.84 1.02 -21.61
CA GLN A 6 2.92 0.63 -22.70
C GLN A 6 1.53 0.30 -22.16
N HIS A 7 1.45 -0.35 -20.99
CA HIS A 7 0.18 -0.62 -20.35
C HIS A 7 -0.56 0.64 -19.93
N ILE A 8 0.14 1.62 -19.33
CA ILE A 8 -0.43 2.92 -18.94
C ILE A 8 -0.91 3.69 -20.19
N GLU A 9 -0.13 3.70 -21.26
CA GLU A 9 -0.48 4.36 -22.53
C GLU A 9 -1.69 3.71 -23.18
N GLU A 10 -1.77 2.37 -23.22
CA GLU A 10 -2.92 1.64 -23.72
C GLU A 10 -4.19 1.89 -22.90
N ARG A 11 -4.05 1.99 -21.57
CA ARG A 11 -5.18 2.36 -20.69
C ARG A 11 -5.71 3.74 -20.97
N LEU A 12 -4.82 4.73 -21.20
CA LEU A 12 -5.24 6.07 -21.59
C LEU A 12 -6.05 6.06 -22.90
N ILE A 13 -5.71 5.15 -23.82
CA ILE A 13 -6.42 4.97 -25.09
C ILE A 13 -7.75 4.22 -24.86
N ILE A 14 -7.74 3.15 -24.06
CA ILE A 14 -8.93 2.34 -23.76
C ILE A 14 -9.93 3.14 -22.94
N ASN A 15 -9.51 3.88 -21.92
CA ASN A 15 -10.38 4.75 -21.11
C ASN A 15 -11.01 5.90 -21.93
N LYS A 16 -10.35 6.33 -23.01
CA LYS A 16 -10.96 7.28 -23.98
C LYS A 16 -11.97 6.62 -24.92
N LYS A 17 -11.85 5.33 -25.20
CA LYS A 17 -12.70 4.57 -26.14
C LYS A 17 -13.86 3.83 -25.49
N PHE A 18 -13.66 3.33 -24.28
CA PHE A 18 -14.65 2.58 -23.51
C PHE A 18 -14.74 3.21 -22.13
N LYS A 19 -15.85 3.89 -21.81
CA LYS A 19 -16.20 4.16 -20.41
C LYS A 19 -16.37 2.80 -19.73
N GLN A 20 -15.32 2.33 -19.04
CA GLN A 20 -15.47 1.20 -18.15
C GLN A 20 -16.53 1.60 -17.11
N GLU A 21 -17.57 0.80 -16.95
CA GLU A 21 -18.60 1.07 -15.95
C GLU A 21 -17.93 1.17 -14.56
N THR A 22 -18.20 2.25 -13.85
CA THR A 22 -17.71 2.44 -12.51
C THR A 22 -18.39 1.45 -11.57
N PHE A 23 -17.62 0.65 -10.86
CA PHE A 23 -18.14 -0.23 -9.82
C PHE A 23 -18.21 0.52 -8.48
N LYS A 24 -19.41 0.57 -7.87
CA LYS A 24 -19.67 1.25 -6.59
C LYS A 24 -20.10 0.24 -5.54
N PRO A 25 -19.18 -0.30 -4.73
CA PRO A 25 -19.55 -1.19 -3.65
C PRO A 25 -20.21 -0.42 -2.52
N ASN A 26 -21.24 -0.99 -1.88
CA ASN A 26 -21.84 -0.45 -0.67
C ASN A 26 -21.25 -1.06 0.61
N THR A 27 -20.60 -2.20 0.48
CA THR A 27 -20.02 -2.96 1.60
C THR A 27 -18.63 -3.50 1.26
N SER A 28 -17.85 -3.79 2.31
CA SER A 28 -16.56 -4.48 2.16
C SER A 28 -16.71 -5.86 1.51
N GLU A 29 -17.83 -6.54 1.74
CA GLU A 29 -18.10 -7.85 1.14
C GLU A 29 -18.35 -7.74 -0.37
N GLU A 30 -19.13 -6.76 -0.81
CA GLU A 30 -19.31 -6.48 -2.24
C GLU A 30 -17.98 -6.15 -2.92
N LEU A 31 -17.14 -5.34 -2.27
CA LEU A 31 -15.82 -5.01 -2.77
C LEU A 31 -14.92 -6.26 -2.87
N LYS A 32 -14.89 -7.11 -1.85
CA LYS A 32 -14.14 -8.38 -1.85
C LYS A 32 -14.61 -9.31 -2.96
N ASN A 33 -15.92 -9.44 -3.17
CA ASN A 33 -16.50 -10.27 -4.22
C ASN A 33 -16.12 -9.74 -5.60
N TYR A 34 -16.14 -8.43 -5.81
CA TYR A 34 -15.69 -7.80 -7.04
C TYR A 34 -14.19 -8.06 -7.29
N ILE A 35 -13.33 -7.82 -6.32
CA ILE A 35 -11.89 -8.12 -6.42
C ILE A 35 -11.67 -9.62 -6.72
N SER A 36 -12.45 -10.50 -6.08
CA SER A 36 -12.38 -11.94 -6.32
C SER A 36 -12.74 -12.31 -7.75
N SER A 37 -13.80 -11.73 -8.31
CA SER A 37 -14.19 -11.97 -9.70
C SER A 37 -13.15 -11.47 -10.69
N LYS A 38 -12.54 -10.32 -10.43
CA LYS A 38 -11.43 -9.78 -11.22
C LYS A 38 -10.17 -10.64 -11.14
N ALA A 39 -9.89 -11.23 -9.96
CA ALA A 39 -8.81 -12.19 -9.80
C ALA A 39 -9.07 -13.49 -10.59
N ASP A 40 -10.31 -13.98 -10.66
CA ASP A 40 -10.69 -15.12 -11.51
C ASP A 40 -10.51 -14.83 -13.01
N GLU A 41 -10.90 -13.61 -13.44
CA GLU A 41 -10.68 -13.14 -14.80
C GLU A 41 -9.18 -13.07 -15.14
N LEU A 42 -8.36 -12.55 -14.22
CA LEU A 42 -6.91 -12.49 -14.35
C LEU A 42 -6.30 -13.89 -14.53
N ILE A 43 -6.71 -14.86 -13.68
CA ILE A 43 -6.23 -16.24 -13.75
C ILE A 43 -6.65 -16.89 -15.07
N LYS A 44 -7.93 -16.78 -15.44
CA LYS A 44 -8.50 -17.37 -16.67
C LYS A 44 -7.79 -16.89 -17.94
N ASN A 45 -7.46 -15.60 -17.99
CA ASN A 45 -6.87 -14.97 -19.17
C ASN A 45 -5.34 -14.88 -19.09
N ASN A 46 -4.74 -15.39 -18.01
CA ASN A 46 -3.30 -15.33 -17.73
C ASN A 46 -2.74 -13.89 -17.75
N TYR A 47 -3.50 -12.93 -17.25
CA TYR A 47 -3.06 -11.54 -17.12
C TYR A 47 -2.10 -11.39 -15.93
N ASP A 48 -1.30 -10.31 -15.95
CA ASP A 48 -0.39 -9.93 -14.85
C ASP A 48 -0.85 -8.63 -14.16
N ILE A 49 -1.95 -8.05 -14.60
CA ILE A 49 -2.48 -6.80 -14.04
C ILE A 49 -3.91 -7.01 -13.58
N LEU A 50 -4.14 -6.76 -12.29
CA LEU A 50 -5.45 -6.66 -11.66
C LEU A 50 -5.88 -5.20 -11.69
N ASP A 51 -6.67 -4.83 -12.67
CA ASP A 51 -7.16 -3.46 -12.84
C ASP A 51 -8.43 -3.24 -12.01
N LEU A 52 -8.31 -2.40 -10.98
CA LEU A 52 -9.39 -1.99 -10.09
C LEU A 52 -9.58 -0.46 -10.10
N SER A 53 -9.03 0.22 -11.10
CA SER A 53 -9.07 1.68 -11.18
C SER A 53 -10.46 2.26 -11.41
N ASN A 54 -11.44 1.40 -11.80
CA ASN A 54 -12.83 1.79 -11.96
C ASN A 54 -13.67 1.67 -10.67
N VAL A 55 -13.06 1.35 -9.53
CA VAL A 55 -13.77 1.23 -8.25
C VAL A 55 -13.95 2.61 -7.63
N ASP A 56 -15.20 2.96 -7.33
CA ASP A 56 -15.58 4.18 -6.62
C ASP A 56 -16.05 3.80 -5.20
N LEU A 57 -15.27 4.18 -4.19
CA LEU A 57 -15.54 3.86 -2.79
C LEU A 57 -16.55 4.79 -2.13
N SER A 58 -17.06 5.81 -2.83
CA SER A 58 -17.94 6.85 -2.25
C SER A 58 -19.24 6.31 -1.65
N SER A 59 -19.69 5.13 -2.12
CA SER A 59 -20.88 4.48 -1.59
C SER A 59 -20.64 3.66 -0.32
N MET A 60 -19.38 3.39 0.04
CA MET A 60 -19.01 2.67 1.25
C MET A 60 -19.10 3.62 2.45
N SER A 61 -20.32 3.82 2.92
CA SER A 61 -20.64 4.76 4.01
C SER A 61 -20.01 4.33 5.33
N ARG A 62 -19.28 5.25 5.96
CA ARG A 62 -18.92 5.16 7.36
C ARG A 62 -20.14 5.47 8.23
N LYS A 63 -20.75 4.47 8.80
CA LYS A 63 -21.74 4.67 9.85
C LYS A 63 -21.11 4.75 11.24
N HIS A 64 -19.91 4.20 11.44
CA HIS A 64 -19.22 4.21 12.73
C HIS A 64 -17.69 4.28 12.53
N SER A 65 -17.00 5.02 13.40
CA SER A 65 -15.55 5.23 13.40
C SER A 65 -14.68 3.97 13.58
N ASN A 66 -15.30 2.81 13.86
CA ASN A 66 -14.62 1.53 14.07
C ASN A 66 -14.76 0.55 12.91
N ASP A 67 -15.44 0.92 11.82
CA ASP A 67 -15.62 0.04 10.68
C ASP A 67 -14.31 -0.10 9.88
N LYS A 68 -13.72 -1.30 9.93
CA LYS A 68 -12.52 -1.67 9.18
C LYS A 68 -12.87 -2.01 7.73
N LEU A 69 -13.41 -1.04 7.00
CA LEU A 69 -14.01 -1.26 5.68
C LEU A 69 -13.02 -1.83 4.65
N LEU A 70 -11.76 -1.38 4.70
CA LEU A 70 -10.71 -1.85 3.77
C LEU A 70 -9.81 -2.92 4.38
N TYR A 71 -10.07 -3.36 5.60
CA TYR A 71 -9.23 -4.34 6.31
C TYR A 71 -9.18 -5.68 5.57
N GLN A 72 -7.97 -6.07 5.16
CA GLN A 72 -7.67 -7.33 4.46
C GLN A 72 -8.57 -7.63 3.25
N ILE A 73 -9.03 -6.59 2.54
CA ILE A 73 -9.93 -6.76 1.39
C ILE A 73 -9.28 -7.56 0.25
N PHE A 74 -7.96 -7.52 0.12
CA PHE A 74 -7.21 -8.25 -0.90
C PHE A 74 -6.79 -9.66 -0.49
N ARG A 75 -6.66 -9.95 0.82
CA ARG A 75 -6.07 -11.19 1.31
C ARG A 75 -6.76 -12.45 0.80
N GLY A 76 -8.09 -12.53 0.94
CA GLY A 76 -8.89 -13.67 0.47
C GLY A 76 -8.92 -13.74 -1.07
N PRO A 77 -9.37 -12.67 -1.75
CA PRO A 77 -9.46 -12.63 -3.21
C PRO A 77 -8.15 -13.00 -3.93
N LEU A 78 -7.00 -12.55 -3.44
CA LEU A 78 -5.71 -12.79 -4.09
C LEU A 78 -5.03 -14.09 -3.68
N SER A 79 -5.50 -14.78 -2.64
CA SER A 79 -4.88 -16.02 -2.14
C SER A 79 -4.89 -17.17 -3.16
N LYS A 80 -5.78 -17.13 -4.14
CA LYS A 80 -5.92 -18.12 -5.23
C LYS A 80 -4.98 -17.87 -6.40
N ILE A 81 -4.31 -16.72 -6.45
CA ILE A 81 -3.39 -16.39 -7.55
C ILE A 81 -2.05 -17.06 -7.31
N ASN A 82 -1.70 -18.02 -8.16
CA ASN A 82 -0.44 -18.75 -8.09
C ASN A 82 0.64 -18.14 -9.01
N LYS A 83 0.85 -16.84 -8.90
CA LYS A 83 1.88 -16.05 -9.58
C LYS A 83 2.47 -15.06 -8.59
N ASN A 84 3.71 -14.60 -8.83
CA ASN A 84 4.43 -13.68 -7.94
C ASN A 84 4.80 -12.34 -8.60
N ASN A 85 4.13 -12.00 -9.71
CA ASN A 85 4.44 -10.83 -10.52
C ASN A 85 3.20 -9.98 -10.82
N ILE A 86 2.21 -10.02 -9.94
CA ILE A 86 0.95 -9.30 -10.15
C ILE A 86 1.14 -7.82 -9.85
N THR A 87 0.74 -6.98 -10.80
CA THR A 87 0.50 -5.56 -10.58
C THR A 87 -0.97 -5.34 -10.21
N VAL A 88 -1.21 -4.65 -9.10
CA VAL A 88 -2.56 -4.21 -8.70
C VAL A 88 -2.69 -2.73 -8.98
N ASP A 89 -3.74 -2.35 -9.70
CA ASP A 89 -4.03 -0.95 -10.00
C ASP A 89 -5.22 -0.46 -9.19
N VAL A 90 -4.94 0.45 -8.28
CA VAL A 90 -5.91 1.12 -7.39
C VAL A 90 -5.97 2.63 -7.65
N SER A 91 -5.58 3.04 -8.86
CA SER A 91 -5.66 4.46 -9.25
C SER A 91 -7.09 4.97 -9.10
N TYR A 92 -7.22 6.20 -8.64
CA TYR A 92 -8.49 6.90 -8.43
C TYR A 92 -9.37 6.38 -7.28
N TRP A 93 -8.87 5.45 -6.43
CA TRP A 93 -9.59 5.15 -5.20
C TRP A 93 -9.59 6.38 -4.29
N ASP A 94 -10.77 6.84 -3.93
CA ASP A 94 -10.94 7.92 -2.97
C ASP A 94 -10.94 7.36 -1.55
N VAL A 95 -9.88 7.66 -0.80
CA VAL A 95 -9.72 7.23 0.59
C VAL A 95 -9.80 8.40 1.58
N THR A 96 -10.21 9.59 1.13
CA THR A 96 -10.27 10.81 1.96
C THR A 96 -11.14 10.67 3.20
N GLU A 97 -12.19 9.84 3.11
CA GLU A 97 -13.10 9.60 4.22
C GLU A 97 -12.57 8.56 5.24
N TYR A 98 -11.41 7.94 5.00
CA TYR A 98 -10.89 6.87 5.86
C TYR A 98 -9.85 7.40 6.84
N ASP A 99 -10.03 7.15 8.16
CA ASP A 99 -9.02 7.40 9.20
C ASP A 99 -8.11 6.18 9.43
N ARG A 100 -8.43 5.03 8.81
CA ARG A 100 -7.69 3.78 8.88
C ARG A 100 -7.66 3.08 7.54
N ILE A 101 -6.47 2.67 7.13
CA ILE A 101 -6.24 1.78 5.99
C ILE A 101 -5.34 0.61 6.40
N ASP A 102 -5.46 0.20 7.67
CA ASP A 102 -4.67 -0.89 8.23
C ASP A 102 -4.91 -2.22 7.49
N CYS A 103 -3.82 -2.93 7.22
CA CYS A 103 -3.82 -4.26 6.62
C CYS A 103 -4.50 -4.39 5.24
N VAL A 104 -4.68 -3.32 4.47
CA VAL A 104 -5.34 -3.37 3.14
C VAL A 104 -4.74 -4.47 2.28
N PHE A 105 -3.42 -4.50 2.10
CA PHE A 105 -2.70 -5.50 1.31
C PHE A 105 -2.03 -6.59 2.15
N PHE A 106 -2.49 -6.80 3.39
CA PHE A 106 -1.87 -7.78 4.30
C PHE A 106 -1.77 -9.18 3.67
N ASN A 107 -0.57 -9.76 3.68
CA ASN A 107 -0.26 -11.11 3.20
C ASN A 107 -0.62 -11.37 1.72
N CYS A 108 -0.56 -10.35 0.88
CA CYS A 108 -0.76 -10.47 -0.57
C CYS A 108 0.56 -10.84 -1.26
N GLN A 109 0.97 -12.10 -1.14
CA GLN A 109 2.27 -12.57 -1.60
C GLN A 109 2.42 -12.58 -3.13
N CYS A 110 1.33 -12.59 -3.90
CA CYS A 110 1.36 -12.54 -5.36
C CYS A 110 1.70 -11.15 -5.92
N ILE A 111 1.59 -10.08 -5.11
CA ILE A 111 1.79 -8.71 -5.56
C ILE A 111 3.28 -8.40 -5.71
N GLU A 112 3.67 -7.96 -6.90
CA GLU A 112 4.98 -7.38 -7.19
C GLU A 112 4.97 -5.85 -7.12
N THR A 113 3.88 -5.22 -7.58
CA THR A 113 3.75 -3.75 -7.67
C THR A 113 2.30 -3.34 -7.40
N VAL A 114 2.13 -2.22 -6.72
CA VAL A 114 0.84 -1.52 -6.62
C VAL A 114 1.01 -0.15 -7.27
N ILE A 115 0.13 0.20 -8.21
CA ILE A 115 0.10 1.49 -8.88
C ILE A 115 -1.13 2.28 -8.47
N GLY A 116 -1.01 3.61 -8.47
CA GLY A 116 -2.11 4.51 -8.11
C GLY A 116 -2.09 5.00 -6.67
N LEU A 117 -1.22 4.45 -5.80
CA LEU A 117 -1.14 4.89 -4.41
C LEU A 117 -0.74 6.36 -4.28
N GLU A 118 0.07 6.86 -5.22
CA GLU A 118 0.47 8.28 -5.28
C GLU A 118 -0.71 9.22 -5.56
N THR A 119 -1.86 8.67 -5.95
CA THR A 119 -3.09 9.45 -6.17
C THR A 119 -3.98 9.52 -4.93
N TRP A 120 -3.70 8.71 -3.91
CA TRP A 120 -4.51 8.66 -2.70
C TRP A 120 -4.28 9.88 -1.82
N ASP A 121 -5.34 10.57 -1.45
CA ASP A 121 -5.30 11.55 -0.36
C ASP A 121 -5.49 10.82 0.98
N VAL A 122 -4.39 10.64 1.69
CA VAL A 122 -4.33 9.95 2.99
C VAL A 122 -4.24 10.94 4.16
N SER A 123 -4.51 12.22 3.92
CA SER A 123 -4.34 13.28 4.92
C SER A 123 -5.16 13.08 6.20
N ASN A 124 -6.29 12.36 6.12
CA ASN A 124 -7.12 12.01 7.28
C ASN A 124 -6.74 10.69 7.96
N VAL A 125 -5.85 9.91 7.35
CA VAL A 125 -5.51 8.57 7.85
C VAL A 125 -4.60 8.67 9.06
N LYS A 126 -4.97 7.96 10.14
CA LYS A 126 -4.21 7.84 11.39
C LYS A 126 -3.47 6.52 11.52
N ASP A 127 -4.06 5.43 11.00
CA ASP A 127 -3.58 4.07 11.19
C ASP A 127 -3.25 3.38 9.84
N PHE A 128 -1.96 3.16 9.62
CA PHE A 128 -1.38 2.45 8.48
C PHE A 128 -0.83 1.07 8.86
N SER A 129 -1.18 0.55 10.05
CA SER A 129 -0.61 -0.69 10.57
C SER A 129 -0.72 -1.84 9.57
N GLY A 130 0.38 -2.52 9.32
CA GLY A 130 0.42 -3.72 8.48
C GLY A 130 -0.04 -3.53 7.04
N PHE A 131 -0.09 -2.31 6.51
CA PHE A 131 -0.64 -1.99 5.18
C PHE A 131 -0.15 -2.93 4.09
N PHE A 132 1.17 -3.19 4.03
CA PHE A 132 1.82 -4.18 3.16
C PHE A 132 2.44 -5.36 3.91
N SER A 133 2.12 -5.56 5.18
CA SER A 133 2.75 -6.61 5.97
C SER A 133 2.63 -7.97 5.28
N GLN A 134 3.74 -8.69 5.21
CA GLN A 134 3.90 -10.01 4.57
C GLN A 134 3.71 -10.06 3.05
N CYS A 135 3.78 -8.92 2.35
CA CYS A 135 3.86 -8.88 0.90
C CYS A 135 5.28 -9.22 0.42
N SER A 136 5.67 -10.51 0.54
CA SER A 136 7.06 -10.96 0.38
C SER A 136 7.63 -10.74 -1.02
N ASN A 137 6.80 -10.64 -2.06
CA ASN A 137 7.21 -10.39 -3.44
C ASN A 137 7.11 -8.94 -3.89
N LEU A 138 6.59 -8.05 -3.05
CA LEU A 138 6.51 -6.61 -3.33
C LEU A 138 7.92 -6.05 -3.57
N LYS A 139 8.14 -5.38 -4.71
CA LYS A 139 9.45 -4.85 -5.11
C LYS A 139 9.58 -3.35 -4.93
N ASN A 140 8.56 -2.62 -5.35
CA ASN A 140 8.55 -1.16 -5.29
C ASN A 140 7.14 -0.66 -5.00
N VAL A 141 7.05 0.47 -4.32
CA VAL A 141 5.81 1.24 -4.14
C VAL A 141 6.11 2.72 -4.33
N ASN A 142 5.12 3.47 -4.80
CA ASN A 142 5.19 4.93 -4.89
C ASN A 142 4.16 5.55 -3.94
N VAL A 143 4.65 6.31 -2.95
CA VAL A 143 3.85 7.01 -1.93
C VAL A 143 4.24 8.50 -1.86
N SER A 144 4.77 9.05 -2.97
CA SER A 144 5.41 10.36 -3.03
C SER A 144 4.49 11.57 -2.78
N ARG A 145 3.18 11.37 -2.76
CA ARG A 145 2.22 12.46 -2.49
C ARG A 145 1.49 12.32 -1.16
N TRP A 146 1.87 11.33 -0.36
CA TRP A 146 1.22 11.11 0.92
C TRP A 146 1.57 12.20 1.92
N LYS A 147 0.55 12.85 2.46
CA LYS A 147 0.64 13.81 3.57
C LYS A 147 0.15 13.13 4.83
N LEU A 148 1.02 13.03 5.83
CA LEU A 148 0.81 12.18 6.99
C LEU A 148 0.64 12.97 8.30
N HIS A 149 0.12 14.20 8.20
CA HIS A 149 -0.04 15.08 9.37
C HIS A 149 -0.90 14.45 10.50
N ASN A 150 -1.85 13.59 10.16
CA ASN A 150 -2.70 12.90 11.13
C ASN A 150 -2.22 11.50 11.50
N ALA A 151 -1.13 10.99 10.88
CA ALA A 151 -0.64 9.65 11.14
C ALA A 151 -0.10 9.52 12.57
N THR A 152 -0.50 8.45 13.25
CA THR A 152 -0.04 8.12 14.61
C THR A 152 0.43 6.67 14.73
N ILE A 153 0.00 5.77 13.83
CA ILE A 153 0.32 4.34 13.90
C ILE A 153 0.76 3.82 12.54
N MET A 154 2.01 3.32 12.45
CA MET A 154 2.62 2.71 11.27
C MET A 154 3.26 1.36 11.61
N VAL A 155 2.76 0.70 12.65
CA VAL A 155 3.28 -0.58 13.14
C VAL A 155 3.29 -1.62 12.02
N ALA A 156 4.46 -2.24 11.79
CA ALA A 156 4.63 -3.34 10.84
C ALA A 156 4.16 -3.04 9.39
N MET A 157 4.16 -1.77 8.96
CA MET A 157 3.60 -1.34 7.67
C MET A 157 4.17 -2.13 6.49
N PHE A 158 5.49 -2.41 6.50
CA PHE A 158 6.20 -3.21 5.49
C PHE A 158 6.83 -4.49 6.09
N TYR A 159 6.32 -4.98 7.20
CA TYR A 159 6.86 -6.17 7.87
C TYR A 159 6.95 -7.36 6.92
N ASN A 160 8.12 -8.03 6.84
CA ASN A 160 8.39 -9.17 5.95
C ASN A 160 8.22 -8.90 4.44
N CYS A 161 8.32 -7.66 3.98
CA CYS A 161 8.42 -7.34 2.56
C CYS A 161 9.85 -7.64 2.05
N LYS A 162 10.20 -8.93 1.97
CA LYS A 162 11.57 -9.40 1.75
C LYS A 162 12.19 -8.92 0.44
N ASN A 163 11.39 -8.77 -0.61
CA ASN A 163 11.84 -8.35 -1.94
C ASN A 163 11.71 -6.85 -2.19
N LEU A 164 11.19 -6.09 -1.20
CA LEU A 164 11.08 -4.63 -1.31
C LEU A 164 12.47 -4.01 -1.40
N LYS A 165 12.71 -3.27 -2.48
CA LYS A 165 13.99 -2.63 -2.76
C LYS A 165 13.97 -1.14 -2.48
N LYS A 166 12.86 -0.48 -2.84
CA LYS A 166 12.71 0.97 -2.79
C LYS A 166 11.26 1.36 -2.50
N ILE A 167 11.10 2.49 -1.82
CA ILE A 167 9.81 3.12 -1.56
C ILE A 167 9.95 4.57 -2.07
N ASP A 168 9.37 4.85 -3.24
CA ASP A 168 9.46 6.17 -3.84
C ASP A 168 8.66 7.19 -3.03
N GLY A 169 9.32 8.28 -2.63
CA GLY A 169 8.73 9.40 -1.91
C GLY A 169 8.54 9.22 -0.42
N ILE A 170 9.08 8.15 0.18
CA ILE A 170 9.02 7.97 1.64
C ILE A 170 9.76 9.09 2.39
N ASP A 171 10.80 9.65 1.79
CA ASP A 171 11.58 10.78 2.28
C ASP A 171 10.90 12.14 2.08
N THR A 172 9.73 12.16 1.44
CA THR A 172 8.92 13.39 1.28
C THR A 172 7.71 13.44 2.21
N TRP A 173 7.57 12.46 3.11
CA TRP A 173 6.45 12.41 4.02
C TRP A 173 6.50 13.57 5.04
N GLU A 174 5.38 14.26 5.18
CA GLU A 174 5.21 15.38 6.11
C GLU A 174 4.37 14.92 7.31
N PHE A 175 4.96 14.95 8.50
CA PHE A 175 4.29 14.63 9.76
C PHE A 175 4.01 15.91 10.56
N ASP A 176 3.02 15.88 11.44
CA ASP A 176 2.90 16.91 12.47
C ASP A 176 3.99 16.70 13.54
N ASP A 177 4.79 17.73 13.78
CA ASP A 177 5.90 17.70 14.76
C ASP A 177 5.42 17.44 16.21
N ASN A 178 4.13 17.58 16.48
CA ASN A 178 3.52 17.30 17.79
C ASN A 178 3.06 15.83 17.95
N ASN A 179 3.08 15.04 16.89
CA ASN A 179 2.69 13.64 16.96
C ASN A 179 3.86 12.76 17.38
N GLU A 180 3.57 11.79 18.25
CA GLU A 180 4.45 10.65 18.49
C GLU A 180 3.92 9.44 17.70
N ILE A 181 4.69 9.00 16.71
CA ILE A 181 4.26 7.96 15.78
C ILE A 181 4.83 6.61 16.21
N ASP A 182 3.97 5.60 16.33
CA ASP A 182 4.40 4.23 16.54
C ASP A 182 4.81 3.59 15.21
N MET A 183 6.13 3.36 15.07
CA MET A 183 6.75 2.74 13.91
C MET A 183 7.40 1.39 14.25
N MET A 184 6.94 0.71 15.31
CA MET A 184 7.48 -0.60 15.69
C MET A 184 7.42 -1.59 14.50
N ASN A 185 8.55 -2.27 14.25
CA ASN A 185 8.69 -3.28 13.21
C ASN A 185 8.34 -2.79 11.79
N MET A 186 8.33 -1.50 11.50
CA MET A 186 7.83 -0.95 10.23
C MET A 186 8.49 -1.59 9.01
N PHE A 187 9.81 -1.80 9.04
CA PHE A 187 10.58 -2.46 7.98
C PHE A 187 11.20 -3.78 8.43
N TYR A 188 10.69 -4.39 9.51
CA TYR A 188 11.22 -5.64 10.02
C TYR A 188 11.34 -6.68 8.92
N ASN A 189 12.56 -7.24 8.73
CA ASN A 189 12.85 -8.29 7.74
C ASN A 189 12.64 -7.86 6.26
N CYS A 190 12.77 -6.57 5.95
CA CYS A 190 12.89 -6.07 4.57
C CYS A 190 14.34 -6.27 4.07
N SER A 191 14.73 -7.53 3.86
CA SER A 191 16.13 -7.93 3.67
C SER A 191 16.79 -7.37 2.40
N ASN A 192 16.00 -7.00 1.39
CA ASN A 192 16.48 -6.43 0.12
C ASN A 192 16.28 -4.90 0.02
N LEU A 193 15.77 -4.26 1.08
CA LEU A 193 15.59 -2.81 1.11
C LEU A 193 16.97 -2.13 1.14
N THR A 194 17.26 -1.31 0.14
CA THR A 194 18.56 -0.63 -0.01
C THR A 194 18.49 0.84 0.31
N ASP A 195 17.33 1.46 0.16
CA ASP A 195 17.18 2.91 0.23
C ASP A 195 15.80 3.30 0.80
N VAL A 196 15.80 4.24 1.72
CA VAL A 196 14.61 4.92 2.27
C VAL A 196 14.74 6.45 2.17
N GLY A 197 15.68 6.95 1.36
CA GLY A 197 15.96 8.37 1.25
C GLY A 197 16.49 8.98 2.55
N ASP A 198 16.45 10.31 2.63
CA ASP A 198 16.84 11.05 3.84
C ASP A 198 15.65 11.18 4.79
N ILE A 199 15.60 10.28 5.77
CA ILE A 199 14.58 10.27 6.82
C ILE A 199 15.10 10.74 8.18
N ASP A 200 16.20 11.48 8.22
CA ASP A 200 16.81 11.93 9.50
C ASP A 200 15.87 12.86 10.28
N TYR A 201 14.98 13.57 9.62
CA TYR A 201 13.96 14.41 10.28
C TYR A 201 12.89 13.60 11.04
N TRP A 202 12.68 12.31 10.73
CA TRP A 202 11.75 11.44 11.46
C TRP A 202 12.12 11.30 12.94
N LYS A 203 13.38 11.56 13.30
CA LYS A 203 13.82 11.57 14.68
C LYS A 203 12.93 12.42 15.62
N LYS A 204 12.29 13.45 15.09
CA LYS A 204 11.43 14.35 15.87
C LYS A 204 10.09 13.71 16.25
N VAL A 205 9.55 12.88 15.36
CA VAL A 205 8.19 12.36 15.45
C VAL A 205 8.11 10.88 15.82
N VAL A 206 9.21 10.14 15.76
CA VAL A 206 9.23 8.72 16.11
C VAL A 206 9.13 8.51 17.60
N GLY A 207 7.97 8.04 18.09
CA GLY A 207 7.76 7.65 19.50
C GLY A 207 8.30 6.26 19.80
N TYR A 208 7.78 5.24 19.08
CA TYR A 208 8.21 3.85 19.26
C TYR A 208 8.80 3.29 17.96
N ASN A 209 9.98 2.66 18.05
CA ASN A 209 10.70 2.13 16.89
C ASN A 209 11.39 0.78 17.11
N ALA A 210 10.97 0.02 18.13
CA ALA A 210 11.55 -1.29 18.41
C ALA A 210 11.44 -2.19 17.17
N GLY A 211 12.57 -2.78 16.76
CA GLY A 211 12.63 -3.67 15.59
C GLY A 211 12.42 -3.00 14.22
N MET A 212 12.30 -1.67 14.15
CA MET A 212 11.94 -0.93 12.93
C MET A 212 12.76 -1.37 11.70
N PHE A 213 14.07 -1.53 11.83
CA PHE A 213 14.97 -1.95 10.75
C PHE A 213 15.63 -3.31 11.01
N TYR A 214 15.04 -4.14 11.87
CA TYR A 214 15.61 -5.45 12.15
C TYR A 214 15.71 -6.28 10.87
N ASN A 215 16.90 -6.86 10.61
CA ASN A 215 17.20 -7.68 9.43
C ASN A 215 17.06 -6.96 8.06
N CYS A 216 17.16 -5.62 8.03
CA CYS A 216 17.32 -4.83 6.80
C CYS A 216 18.80 -4.83 6.39
N LYS A 217 19.32 -5.98 5.91
CA LYS A 217 20.76 -6.23 5.75
C LYS A 217 21.47 -5.34 4.73
N GLN A 218 20.72 -4.82 3.75
CA GLN A 218 21.27 -4.00 2.65
C GLN A 218 21.08 -2.51 2.88
N LEU A 219 20.29 -2.12 3.90
CA LEU A 219 19.98 -0.73 4.18
C LEU A 219 21.10 -0.04 4.95
N THR A 220 21.51 1.14 4.49
CA THR A 220 22.30 2.06 5.30
C THR A 220 21.37 2.74 6.29
N LEU A 221 21.47 2.39 7.57
CA LEU A 221 20.58 2.91 8.61
C LEU A 221 20.76 4.43 8.82
N PRO A 222 19.67 5.18 9.07
CA PRO A 222 19.70 6.59 9.44
C PRO A 222 20.61 6.84 10.67
N MET A 223 21.25 8.01 10.71
CA MET A 223 22.23 8.30 11.79
C MET A 223 21.61 8.27 13.18
N TRP A 224 20.37 8.68 13.33
CA TRP A 224 19.68 8.68 14.63
C TRP A 224 19.35 7.27 15.14
N HIS A 225 19.23 6.29 14.23
CA HIS A 225 18.97 4.90 14.60
C HIS A 225 20.25 4.14 15.00
N ARG A 226 21.40 4.50 14.40
CA ARG A 226 22.72 3.86 14.67
C ARG A 226 23.22 4.02 16.10
N LYS A 227 22.74 5.01 16.85
CA LYS A 227 23.25 5.37 18.19
C LYS A 227 22.64 4.58 19.34
N ARG A 228 21.77 3.61 19.09
CA ARG A 228 21.04 2.87 20.14
C ARG A 228 21.51 1.42 20.34
N TYR A 229 22.71 1.06 19.81
CA TYR A 229 23.35 -0.26 20.05
C TYR A 229 24.72 -0.08 20.67
#